data_eb78def2c0b762bcf128be0bf0f98388
#
_entry.id   eb78def2c0b762bcf128be0bf0f98388
#
_cell.length_a   1.000
_cell.length_b   1.000
_cell.length_c   1.000
_cell.angle_alpha   90.00
_cell.angle_beta   90.00
_cell.angle_gamma   90.00
#
_symmetry.space_group_name_H-M   'P 1'
#
loop_
_entity.id
_entity.type
_entity.pdbx_description
1 polymer ?
#
loop_
_entity_poly.entity_id
_entity_poly.type
_entity_poly.pdbx_seq_one_letter_code
_entity_poly.pdbx_strand_id
1 'polypeptide(L)'
;AVSSGSSALFLAIKILSSDKKTVTIPGYVCTALRNAIELNQLDIEFVDVKKNTPNVDNALIKSNSNPKIIPHMYGIPVDVSQINNEYVIEDCSHAVGAKINNQSVGTFGEIGIFSFFVTKLMTTGGFGGMLVSKSFETVSEVRNFIEYDGKLDKKSHFNFQMGNLQAAVGREQLKKIPQFLARREEIFQMYNEAGFDMLDAEKSENIIKPVRFRALMKTS
;
A
#
# COMPACT_ATOMS: atom_id res chain seq x y z
N ALA A 1 -9.60 9.70 4.20
CA ALA A 1 -8.28 10.31 3.97
C ALA A 1 -7.63 10.61 5.32
N VAL A 2 -6.30 10.49 5.38
CA VAL A 2 -5.51 10.69 6.60
C VAL A 2 -4.27 11.55 6.31
N SER A 3 -3.59 12.00 7.37
CA SER A 3 -2.47 12.94 7.28
C SER A 3 -1.24 12.40 6.55
N SER A 4 -1.04 11.07 6.50
CA SER A 4 0.09 10.42 5.81
C SER A 4 -0.17 8.96 5.51
N GLY A 5 0.64 8.36 4.63
CA GLY A 5 0.65 6.91 4.41
C GLY A 5 1.02 6.14 5.68
N SER A 6 1.92 6.69 6.50
CA SER A 6 2.31 6.09 7.79
C SER A 6 1.15 6.07 8.77
N SER A 7 0.34 7.13 8.82
CA SER A 7 -0.89 7.17 9.64
C SER A 7 -1.91 6.14 9.15
N ALA A 8 -2.07 5.99 7.82
CA ALA A 8 -2.94 4.96 7.24
C ALA A 8 -2.48 3.57 7.66
N LEU A 9 -1.19 3.30 7.55
CA LEU A 9 -0.59 2.02 7.89
C LEU A 9 -0.72 1.70 9.39
N PHE A 10 -0.41 2.68 10.25
CA PHE A 10 -0.58 2.55 11.70
C PHE A 10 -2.03 2.17 12.07
N LEU A 11 -3.01 2.86 11.51
CA LEU A 11 -4.44 2.60 11.77
C LEU A 11 -4.88 1.24 11.23
N ALA A 12 -4.43 0.86 10.03
CA ALA A 12 -4.73 -0.44 9.44
C ALA A 12 -4.23 -1.59 10.33
N ILE A 13 -2.98 -1.49 10.80
CA ILE A 13 -2.39 -2.47 11.71
C ILE A 13 -3.18 -2.51 13.02
N LYS A 14 -3.45 -1.35 13.62
CA LYS A 14 -4.19 -1.23 14.89
C LYS A 14 -5.54 -1.95 14.85
N ILE A 15 -6.26 -1.85 13.75
CA ILE A 15 -7.59 -2.45 13.58
C ILE A 15 -7.46 -3.97 13.39
N LEU A 16 -6.60 -4.43 12.48
CA LEU A 16 -6.50 -5.85 12.16
C LEU A 16 -5.75 -6.68 13.22
N SER A 17 -5.05 -6.03 14.15
CA SER A 17 -4.26 -6.70 15.18
C SER A 17 -4.84 -6.61 16.59
N SER A 18 -6.15 -6.35 16.75
CA SER A 18 -6.79 -6.12 18.05
C SER A 18 -6.48 -7.18 19.12
N ASP A 19 -6.31 -8.43 18.72
CA ASP A 19 -6.00 -9.61 19.55
C ASP A 19 -4.70 -10.34 19.13
N LYS A 20 -3.94 -9.78 18.18
CA LYS A 20 -2.72 -10.38 17.62
C LYS A 20 -1.47 -9.73 18.22
N LYS A 21 -0.39 -10.49 18.21
CA LYS A 21 0.92 -10.01 18.70
C LYS A 21 1.96 -9.87 17.59
N THR A 22 1.69 -10.43 16.42
CA THR A 22 2.66 -10.52 15.32
C THR A 22 2.06 -10.05 14.01
N VAL A 23 2.84 -9.32 13.22
CA VAL A 23 2.52 -8.91 11.85
C VAL A 23 3.57 -9.47 10.91
N THR A 24 3.12 -10.07 9.80
CA THR A 24 4.01 -10.60 8.75
C THR A 24 4.28 -9.54 7.69
N ILE A 25 5.56 -9.30 7.37
CA ILE A 25 5.99 -8.40 6.31
C ILE A 25 7.14 -9.00 5.49
N PRO A 26 7.33 -8.59 4.22
CA PRO A 26 8.54 -8.92 3.48
C PRO A 26 9.78 -8.25 4.10
N GLY A 27 10.94 -8.92 3.99
CA GLY A 27 12.20 -8.35 4.46
C GLY A 27 12.68 -7.15 3.64
N TYR A 28 12.30 -7.05 2.36
CA TYR A 28 12.65 -5.95 1.47
C TYR A 28 11.50 -4.94 1.37
N VAL A 29 11.45 -4.00 2.30
CA VAL A 29 10.39 -2.98 2.38
C VAL A 29 10.91 -1.65 2.92
N CYS A 30 10.06 -0.61 2.81
CA CYS A 30 10.30 0.68 3.46
C CYS A 30 10.24 0.53 5.00
N THR A 31 11.13 1.21 5.71
CA THR A 31 11.16 1.25 7.18
C THR A 31 9.86 1.75 7.82
N ALA A 32 8.99 2.44 7.05
CA ALA A 32 7.68 2.87 7.53
C ALA A 32 6.80 1.71 8.02
N LEU A 33 6.92 0.52 7.39
CA LEU A 33 6.17 -0.67 7.81
C LEU A 33 6.61 -1.11 9.20
N ARG A 34 7.92 -1.28 9.39
CA ARG A 34 8.50 -1.63 10.68
C ARG A 34 8.09 -0.62 11.75
N ASN A 35 8.26 0.68 11.50
CA ASN A 35 7.94 1.73 12.46
C ASN A 35 6.46 1.70 12.86
N ALA A 36 5.53 1.46 11.91
CA ALA A 36 4.11 1.38 12.21
C ALA A 36 3.75 0.13 13.04
N ILE A 37 4.45 -0.99 12.85
CA ILE A 37 4.27 -2.21 13.65
C ILE A 37 4.79 -1.98 15.07
N GLU A 38 6.00 -1.43 15.22
CA GLU A 38 6.61 -1.11 16.52
C GLU A 38 5.75 -0.12 17.33
N LEU A 39 5.18 0.90 16.67
CA LEU A 39 4.26 1.85 17.32
C LEU A 39 2.96 1.17 17.81
N ASN A 40 2.55 0.07 17.21
CA ASN A 40 1.43 -0.75 17.66
C ASN A 40 1.87 -1.81 18.72
N GLN A 41 3.14 -1.82 19.11
CA GLN A 41 3.71 -2.76 20.11
C GLN A 41 3.56 -4.23 19.70
N LEU A 42 3.78 -4.52 18.42
CA LEU A 42 3.66 -5.84 17.84
C LEU A 42 5.03 -6.37 17.38
N ASP A 43 5.17 -7.68 17.38
CA ASP A 43 6.32 -8.38 16.83
C ASP A 43 6.25 -8.46 15.31
N ILE A 44 7.41 -8.60 14.67
CA ILE A 44 7.51 -8.73 13.21
C ILE A 44 7.92 -10.16 12.86
N GLU A 45 7.16 -10.78 11.96
CA GLU A 45 7.55 -11.99 11.27
C GLU A 45 7.99 -11.59 9.85
N PHE A 46 9.26 -11.83 9.52
CA PHE A 46 9.79 -11.56 8.19
C PHE A 46 9.58 -12.76 7.27
N VAL A 47 9.18 -12.48 6.04
CA VAL A 47 9.17 -13.42 4.92
C VAL A 47 10.08 -12.91 3.80
N ASP A 48 10.62 -13.83 3.01
CA ASP A 48 11.51 -13.45 1.93
C ASP A 48 10.74 -12.96 0.69
N VAL A 49 11.43 -12.28 -0.19
CA VAL A 49 10.93 -11.89 -1.51
C VAL A 49 11.15 -13.03 -2.50
N LYS A 50 10.31 -13.09 -3.50
CA LYS A 50 10.45 -14.06 -4.58
C LYS A 50 11.69 -13.73 -5.41
N LYS A 51 12.43 -14.77 -5.84
CA LYS A 51 13.62 -14.59 -6.68
C LYS A 51 13.33 -13.73 -7.91
N ASN A 52 14.24 -12.81 -8.21
CA ASN A 52 14.17 -11.87 -9.35
C ASN A 52 13.00 -10.88 -9.31
N THR A 53 12.40 -10.62 -8.16
CA THR A 53 11.33 -9.63 -7.98
C THR A 53 11.49 -8.96 -6.62
N PRO A 54 11.10 -7.69 -6.46
CA PRO A 54 11.12 -7.02 -5.16
C PRO A 54 9.91 -7.37 -4.29
N ASN A 55 9.01 -8.21 -4.79
CA ASN A 55 7.75 -8.55 -4.14
C ASN A 55 7.87 -9.82 -3.29
N VAL A 56 7.02 -9.92 -2.30
CA VAL A 56 6.94 -11.09 -1.42
C VAL A 56 6.71 -12.38 -2.20
N ASP A 57 7.28 -13.47 -1.70
CA ASP A 57 6.93 -14.81 -2.15
C ASP A 57 5.66 -15.28 -1.41
N ASN A 58 4.53 -15.30 -2.10
CA ASN A 58 3.25 -15.71 -1.53
C ASN A 58 3.28 -17.14 -0.96
N ALA A 59 4.12 -18.01 -1.51
CA ALA A 59 4.26 -19.39 -1.02
C ALA A 59 4.83 -19.46 0.41
N LEU A 60 5.54 -18.41 0.84
CA LEU A 60 6.11 -18.31 2.18
C LEU A 60 5.14 -17.70 3.20
N ILE A 61 4.01 -17.16 2.76
CA ILE A 61 3.04 -16.55 3.65
C ILE A 61 2.21 -17.64 4.33
N LYS A 62 2.33 -17.72 5.65
CA LYS A 62 1.57 -18.69 6.44
C LYS A 62 0.07 -18.41 6.40
N SER A 63 -0.72 -19.48 6.25
CA SER A 63 -2.18 -19.42 6.37
C SER A 63 -2.58 -19.40 7.85
N ASN A 64 -2.43 -18.23 8.48
CA ASN A 64 -2.84 -17.95 9.86
C ASN A 64 -3.62 -16.64 9.92
N SER A 65 -4.12 -16.29 11.10
CA SER A 65 -4.88 -15.06 11.33
C SER A 65 -4.02 -13.84 11.70
N ASN A 66 -2.68 -13.92 11.59
CA ASN A 66 -1.83 -12.76 11.79
C ASN A 66 -2.02 -11.77 10.64
N PRO A 67 -2.09 -10.47 10.90
CA PRO A 67 -2.08 -9.46 9.86
C PRO A 67 -0.85 -9.57 8.97
N LYS A 68 -1.04 -9.39 7.67
CA LYS A 68 0.01 -9.44 6.65
C LYS A 68 0.01 -8.13 5.89
N ILE A 69 1.15 -7.47 5.80
CA ILE A 69 1.28 -6.26 4.99
C ILE A 69 1.98 -6.66 3.70
N ILE A 70 1.28 -6.51 2.59
CA ILE A 70 1.74 -6.90 1.26
C ILE A 70 1.96 -5.63 0.42
N PRO A 71 3.21 -5.15 0.30
CA PRO A 71 3.52 -4.03 -0.56
C PRO A 71 3.51 -4.44 -2.03
N HIS A 72 2.93 -3.61 -2.89
CA HIS A 72 3.07 -3.68 -4.34
C HIS A 72 4.31 -2.87 -4.74
N MET A 73 5.48 -3.48 -4.56
CA MET A 73 6.76 -2.79 -4.68
C MET A 73 6.97 -2.22 -6.09
N TYR A 74 7.40 -0.96 -6.13
CA TYR A 74 7.67 -0.19 -7.36
C TYR A 74 6.51 -0.10 -8.35
N GLY A 75 5.30 -0.42 -7.90
CA GLY A 75 4.10 -0.40 -8.71
C GLY A 75 3.82 -1.72 -9.45
N ILE A 76 4.55 -2.79 -9.13
CA ILE A 76 4.31 -4.14 -9.63
C ILE A 76 3.34 -4.83 -8.67
N PRO A 77 2.11 -5.16 -9.09
CA PRO A 77 1.13 -5.82 -8.24
C PRO A 77 1.55 -7.21 -7.77
N VAL A 78 1.23 -7.50 -6.53
CA VAL A 78 1.25 -8.87 -5.97
C VAL A 78 -0.18 -9.41 -6.01
N ASP A 79 -0.37 -10.60 -6.55
CA ASP A 79 -1.67 -11.26 -6.51
C ASP A 79 -1.91 -11.85 -5.12
N VAL A 80 -2.76 -11.19 -4.35
CA VAL A 80 -3.11 -11.60 -2.99
C VAL A 80 -4.36 -12.48 -2.93
N SER A 81 -4.95 -12.86 -4.07
CA SER A 81 -6.21 -13.61 -4.12
C SER A 81 -6.12 -15.00 -3.47
N GLN A 82 -4.92 -15.56 -3.37
CA GLN A 82 -4.66 -16.86 -2.74
C GLN A 82 -4.30 -16.77 -1.25
N ILE A 83 -4.22 -15.56 -0.70
CA ILE A 83 -3.97 -15.32 0.71
C ILE A 83 -5.31 -15.11 1.42
N ASN A 84 -5.44 -15.50 2.69
CA ASN A 84 -6.64 -15.16 3.47
C ASN A 84 -6.80 -13.64 3.59
N ASN A 85 -7.71 -13.08 2.83
CA ASN A 85 -7.88 -11.64 2.61
C ASN A 85 -8.33 -10.87 3.86
N GLU A 86 -8.97 -11.54 4.83
CA GLU A 86 -9.45 -10.92 6.08
C GLU A 86 -8.30 -10.32 6.92
N TYR A 87 -7.07 -10.77 6.69
CA TYR A 87 -5.89 -10.33 7.44
C TYR A 87 -4.84 -9.67 6.56
N VAL A 88 -5.22 -9.26 5.34
CA VAL A 88 -4.29 -8.62 4.39
C VAL A 88 -4.47 -7.12 4.38
N ILE A 89 -3.37 -6.40 4.60
CA ILE A 89 -3.21 -4.98 4.32
C ILE A 89 -2.41 -4.86 3.03
N GLU A 90 -3.03 -4.36 1.95
CA GLU A 90 -2.30 -4.04 0.72
C GLU A 90 -1.62 -2.67 0.87
N ASP A 91 -0.29 -2.62 0.81
CA ASP A 91 0.43 -1.34 0.75
C ASP A 91 0.57 -0.90 -0.70
N CYS A 92 -0.33 -0.02 -1.13
CA CYS A 92 -0.39 0.56 -2.46
C CYS A 92 0.39 1.89 -2.57
N SER A 93 1.32 2.18 -1.66
CA SER A 93 2.10 3.44 -1.65
C SER A 93 2.92 3.68 -2.92
N HIS A 94 3.19 2.64 -3.71
CA HIS A 94 3.87 2.71 -5.01
C HIS A 94 2.96 2.36 -6.19
N ALA A 95 1.69 2.04 -5.96
CA ALA A 95 0.88 1.31 -6.91
C ALA A 95 -0.49 1.96 -7.22
N VAL A 96 -0.64 3.27 -7.01
CA VAL A 96 -1.86 4.00 -7.39
C VAL A 96 -2.14 3.80 -8.88
N GLY A 97 -3.30 3.19 -9.20
CA GLY A 97 -3.71 2.91 -10.58
C GLY A 97 -3.31 1.54 -11.12
N ALA A 98 -2.49 0.77 -10.39
CA ALA A 98 -2.17 -0.61 -10.77
C ALA A 98 -3.38 -1.54 -10.62
N LYS A 99 -3.44 -2.60 -11.45
CA LYS A 99 -4.60 -3.51 -11.49
C LYS A 99 -4.18 -4.96 -11.69
N ILE A 100 -5.04 -5.86 -11.22
CA ILE A 100 -5.04 -7.29 -11.54
C ILE A 100 -6.42 -7.64 -12.07
N ASN A 101 -6.53 -8.22 -13.27
CA ASN A 101 -7.81 -8.54 -13.94
C ASN A 101 -8.80 -7.37 -13.97
N ASN A 102 -8.30 -6.16 -14.27
CA ASN A 102 -9.04 -4.88 -14.25
C ASN A 102 -9.53 -4.41 -12.87
N GLN A 103 -9.36 -5.17 -11.79
CA GLN A 103 -9.62 -4.72 -10.43
C GLN A 103 -8.41 -3.95 -9.89
N SER A 104 -8.64 -2.82 -9.24
CA SER A 104 -7.57 -1.99 -8.66
C SER A 104 -6.95 -2.67 -7.45
N VAL A 105 -5.61 -2.62 -7.33
CA VAL A 105 -4.93 -2.99 -6.09
C VAL A 105 -5.40 -2.11 -4.92
N GLY A 106 -5.31 -2.63 -3.71
CA GLY A 106 -5.88 -2.01 -2.51
C GLY A 106 -7.35 -2.37 -2.27
N THR A 107 -7.93 -3.26 -3.13
CA THR A 107 -9.31 -3.72 -2.99
C THR A 107 -9.44 -5.25 -2.93
N PHE A 108 -8.35 -5.97 -2.87
CA PHE A 108 -8.32 -7.42 -2.73
C PHE A 108 -8.27 -7.86 -1.26
N GLY A 109 -7.38 -7.26 -0.47
CA GLY A 109 -7.29 -7.47 0.97
C GLY A 109 -8.42 -6.79 1.75
N GLU A 110 -8.42 -6.94 3.07
CA GLU A 110 -9.37 -6.27 3.97
C GLU A 110 -9.16 -4.75 3.96
N ILE A 111 -7.90 -4.31 3.95
CA ILE A 111 -7.55 -2.89 3.94
C ILE A 111 -6.52 -2.60 2.86
N GLY A 112 -6.76 -1.57 2.04
CA GLY A 112 -5.74 -0.96 1.18
C GLY A 112 -5.26 0.36 1.76
N ILE A 113 -3.93 0.58 1.78
CA ILE A 113 -3.37 1.87 2.18
C ILE A 113 -2.64 2.55 1.01
N PHE A 114 -2.72 3.87 0.97
CA PHE A 114 -2.09 4.70 -0.04
C PHE A 114 -1.30 5.82 0.61
N SER A 115 -0.17 6.17 0.02
CA SER A 115 0.64 7.31 0.39
C SER A 115 0.60 8.38 -0.69
N PHE A 116 0.39 9.62 -0.28
CA PHE A 116 0.41 10.80 -1.16
C PHE A 116 1.56 11.74 -0.79
N PHE A 117 2.64 11.16 -0.27
CA PHE A 117 3.87 11.91 0.01
C PHE A 117 4.45 12.50 -1.28
N VAL A 118 5.23 13.57 -1.16
CA VAL A 118 5.75 14.36 -2.30
C VAL A 118 6.46 13.54 -3.39
N THR A 119 7.06 12.40 -3.05
CA THR A 119 7.79 11.53 -4.00
C THR A 119 6.92 10.44 -4.64
N LYS A 120 5.62 10.36 -4.28
CA LYS A 120 4.72 9.33 -4.79
C LYS A 120 4.15 9.68 -6.17
N LEU A 121 3.50 8.73 -6.82
CA LEU A 121 2.85 8.91 -8.13
C LEU A 121 1.83 10.04 -8.12
N MET A 122 1.17 10.23 -6.98
CA MET A 122 0.26 11.32 -6.70
C MET A 122 0.69 11.98 -5.40
N THR A 123 0.73 13.29 -5.35
CA THR A 123 1.06 14.03 -4.13
C THR A 123 -0.09 14.94 -3.70
N THR A 124 -0.16 15.21 -2.41
CA THR A 124 -1.07 16.21 -1.83
C THR A 124 -0.34 17.49 -1.41
N GLY A 125 0.83 17.75 -2.01
CA GLY A 125 1.62 18.96 -1.72
C GLY A 125 2.50 18.83 -0.48
N GLY A 126 2.85 17.62 -0.07
CA GLY A 126 3.69 17.34 1.10
C GLY A 126 3.38 15.98 1.69
N PHE A 127 2.49 15.93 2.66
CA PHE A 127 2.05 14.70 3.31
C PHE A 127 0.58 14.43 3.03
N GLY A 128 0.22 13.16 2.93
CA GLY A 128 -1.15 12.68 2.81
C GLY A 128 -1.19 11.17 2.68
N GLY A 129 -2.33 10.59 2.96
CA GLY A 129 -2.58 9.16 2.82
C GLY A 129 -4.06 8.86 2.75
N MET A 130 -4.35 7.60 2.47
CA MET A 130 -5.71 7.09 2.46
C MET A 130 -5.71 5.65 2.92
N LEU A 131 -6.76 5.28 3.61
CA LEU A 131 -7.12 3.91 3.94
C LEU A 131 -8.46 3.63 3.27
N VAL A 132 -8.58 2.49 2.62
CA VAL A 132 -9.81 2.00 1.99
C VAL A 132 -10.10 0.60 2.47
N SER A 133 -11.38 0.28 2.64
CA SER A 133 -11.87 -1.07 2.92
C SER A 133 -13.27 -1.23 2.33
N LYS A 134 -13.68 -2.47 2.06
CA LYS A 134 -15.06 -2.82 1.70
C LYS A 134 -15.95 -2.93 2.95
N SER A 135 -15.36 -3.15 4.13
CA SER A 135 -16.07 -3.21 5.39
C SER A 135 -16.43 -1.81 5.87
N PHE A 136 -17.73 -1.58 6.07
CA PHE A 136 -18.22 -0.34 6.67
C PHE A 136 -17.76 -0.20 8.12
N GLU A 137 -17.69 -1.30 8.85
CA GLU A 137 -17.23 -1.37 10.24
C GLU A 137 -15.79 -0.91 10.34
N THR A 138 -14.89 -1.45 9.51
CA THR A 138 -13.48 -1.08 9.43
C THR A 138 -13.33 0.42 9.15
N VAL A 139 -14.05 0.96 8.16
CA VAL A 139 -13.99 2.40 7.82
C VAL A 139 -14.53 3.27 8.96
N SER A 140 -15.61 2.83 9.61
CA SER A 140 -16.21 3.53 10.75
C SER A 140 -15.26 3.57 11.94
N GLU A 141 -14.58 2.47 12.22
CA GLU A 141 -13.59 2.40 13.31
C GLU A 141 -12.40 3.32 13.03
N VAL A 142 -11.87 3.32 11.80
CA VAL A 142 -10.83 4.28 11.39
C VAL A 142 -11.27 5.73 11.63
N ARG A 143 -12.49 6.08 11.21
CA ARG A 143 -13.03 7.42 11.41
C ARG A 143 -13.12 7.77 12.88
N ASN A 144 -13.57 6.85 13.71
CA ASN A 144 -13.64 7.05 15.15
C ASN A 144 -12.25 7.30 15.77
N PHE A 145 -11.21 6.60 15.34
CA PHE A 145 -9.84 6.85 15.81
C PHE A 145 -9.30 8.22 15.42
N ILE A 146 -9.66 8.77 14.27
CA ILE A 146 -9.14 10.07 13.80
C ILE A 146 -10.02 11.27 14.19
N GLU A 147 -11.22 11.03 14.71
CA GLU A 147 -12.07 12.07 15.30
C GLU A 147 -11.66 12.27 16.76
N TYR A 148 -10.61 13.06 16.98
CA TYR A 148 -9.94 13.16 18.29
C TYR A 148 -10.58 14.19 19.24
N ASP A 149 -11.40 15.11 18.75
CA ASP A 149 -12.00 16.17 19.56
C ASP A 149 -13.42 15.79 20.02
N GLY A 150 -13.78 16.21 21.23
CA GLY A 150 -15.12 15.98 21.80
C GLY A 150 -15.45 14.53 22.17
N LYS A 151 -14.49 13.60 22.15
CA LYS A 151 -14.70 12.19 22.54
C LYS A 151 -14.65 12.04 24.06
N LEU A 152 -15.65 11.35 24.61
CA LEU A 152 -15.78 11.08 26.04
C LEU A 152 -15.44 9.61 26.39
N ASP A 153 -15.14 8.79 25.40
CA ASP A 153 -14.72 7.39 25.64
C ASP A 153 -13.27 7.33 26.18
N LYS A 154 -12.86 6.16 26.67
CA LYS A 154 -11.52 5.94 27.22
C LYS A 154 -10.49 5.50 26.15
N LYS A 155 -10.85 5.58 24.85
CA LYS A 155 -9.95 5.16 23.76
C LYS A 155 -8.98 6.28 23.39
N SER A 156 -7.79 5.92 22.91
CA SER A 156 -6.86 6.87 22.32
C SER A 156 -7.36 7.30 20.95
N HIS A 157 -7.47 8.61 20.74
CA HIS A 157 -7.82 9.21 19.45
C HIS A 157 -6.61 9.96 18.88
N PHE A 158 -6.54 10.09 17.56
CA PHE A 158 -5.36 10.62 16.87
C PHE A 158 -5.76 11.74 15.91
N ASN A 159 -5.04 12.85 15.96
CA ASN A 159 -5.18 13.91 14.96
C ASN A 159 -4.47 13.49 13.66
N PHE A 160 -5.02 12.49 12.99
CA PHE A 160 -4.50 11.97 11.70
C PHE A 160 -5.36 12.41 10.51
N GLN A 161 -6.16 13.44 10.65
CA GLN A 161 -6.98 13.97 9.57
C GLN A 161 -6.11 14.62 8.49
N MET A 162 -6.52 14.49 7.23
CA MET A 162 -5.94 15.25 6.12
C MET A 162 -6.46 16.68 6.15
N GLY A 163 -5.58 17.66 6.04
CA GLY A 163 -6.00 19.06 5.95
C GLY A 163 -6.68 19.39 4.62
N ASN A 164 -7.53 20.40 4.61
CA ASN A 164 -8.31 20.81 3.43
C ASN A 164 -7.43 21.24 2.25
N LEU A 165 -6.29 21.89 2.50
CA LEU A 165 -5.33 22.27 1.45
C LEU A 165 -4.76 21.03 0.75
N GLN A 166 -4.31 20.05 1.53
CA GLN A 166 -3.81 18.78 1.00
C GLN A 166 -4.88 18.03 0.22
N ALA A 167 -6.12 18.01 0.72
CA ALA A 167 -7.24 17.38 0.05
C ALA A 167 -7.55 18.06 -1.30
N ALA A 168 -7.53 19.40 -1.35
CA ALA A 168 -7.74 20.16 -2.57
C ALA A 168 -6.66 19.87 -3.63
N VAL A 169 -5.38 19.90 -3.23
CA VAL A 169 -4.26 19.52 -4.13
C VAL A 169 -4.41 18.08 -4.61
N GLY A 170 -4.74 17.14 -3.70
CA GLY A 170 -4.92 15.74 -4.03
C GLY A 170 -6.01 15.51 -5.07
N ARG A 171 -7.13 16.19 -4.96
CA ARG A 171 -8.24 16.11 -5.94
C ARG A 171 -7.80 16.54 -7.34
N GLU A 172 -7.01 17.60 -7.45
CA GLU A 172 -6.49 18.06 -8.75
C GLU A 172 -5.41 17.10 -9.29
N GLN A 173 -4.56 16.56 -8.43
CA GLN A 173 -3.57 15.57 -8.84
C GLN A 173 -4.22 14.26 -9.30
N LEU A 174 -5.29 13.82 -8.65
CA LEU A 174 -6.03 12.60 -9.01
C LEU A 174 -6.55 12.66 -10.46
N LYS A 175 -7.01 13.82 -10.93
CA LYS A 175 -7.45 14.02 -12.31
C LYS A 175 -6.32 13.82 -13.34
N LYS A 176 -5.07 14.04 -12.93
CA LYS A 176 -3.87 13.93 -13.78
C LYS A 176 -3.23 12.54 -13.77
N ILE A 177 -3.64 11.66 -12.85
CA ILE A 177 -3.04 10.32 -12.71
C ILE A 177 -3.01 9.54 -14.04
N PRO A 178 -4.06 9.48 -14.86
CA PRO A 178 -3.99 8.76 -16.14
C PRO A 178 -2.86 9.25 -17.04
N GLN A 179 -2.67 10.57 -17.13
CA GLN A 179 -1.59 11.17 -17.90
C GLN A 179 -0.22 10.84 -17.34
N PHE A 180 -0.06 10.90 -16.01
CA PHE A 180 1.21 10.56 -15.35
C PHE A 180 1.59 9.10 -15.58
N LEU A 181 0.62 8.20 -15.48
CA LEU A 181 0.86 6.78 -15.70
C LEU A 181 1.22 6.48 -17.15
N ALA A 182 0.50 7.07 -18.12
CA ALA A 182 0.80 6.93 -19.54
C ALA A 182 2.24 7.39 -19.86
N ARG A 183 2.64 8.58 -19.36
CA ARG A 183 4.00 9.09 -19.60
C ARG A 183 5.09 8.22 -18.97
N ARG A 184 4.83 7.65 -17.80
CA ARG A 184 5.78 6.74 -17.14
C ARG A 184 5.92 5.42 -17.90
N GLU A 185 4.83 4.91 -18.45
CA GLU A 185 4.86 3.73 -19.31
C GLU A 185 5.66 3.99 -20.59
N GLU A 186 5.44 5.12 -21.27
CA GLU A 186 6.25 5.52 -22.44
C GLU A 186 7.75 5.52 -22.12
N ILE A 187 8.15 6.15 -21.00
CA ILE A 187 9.55 6.19 -20.57
C ILE A 187 10.09 4.78 -20.32
N PHE A 188 9.30 3.92 -19.69
CA PHE A 188 9.70 2.53 -19.45
C PHE A 188 9.92 1.77 -20.77
N GLN A 189 9.05 1.96 -21.74
CA GLN A 189 9.20 1.33 -23.06
C GLN A 189 10.43 1.87 -23.81
N MET A 190 10.74 3.16 -23.70
CA MET A 190 11.97 3.71 -24.28
C MET A 190 13.24 3.03 -23.73
N TYR A 191 13.27 2.68 -22.43
CA TYR A 191 14.39 1.90 -21.87
C TYR A 191 14.43 0.48 -22.42
N ASN A 192 13.29 -0.20 -22.54
CA ASN A 192 13.21 -1.52 -23.17
C ASN A 192 13.73 -1.50 -24.63
N GLU A 193 13.27 -0.53 -25.43
CA GLU A 193 13.69 -0.34 -26.82
C GLU A 193 15.18 -0.01 -26.97
N ALA A 194 15.73 0.66 -25.96
CA ALA A 194 17.18 0.93 -25.90
C ALA A 194 18.01 -0.30 -25.47
N GLY A 195 17.36 -1.46 -25.22
CA GLY A 195 18.03 -2.73 -24.92
C GLY A 195 18.35 -2.95 -23.43
N PHE A 196 17.82 -2.15 -22.52
CA PHE A 196 17.97 -2.42 -21.10
C PHE A 196 17.06 -3.57 -20.65
N ASP A 197 17.59 -4.49 -19.84
CA ASP A 197 16.80 -5.59 -19.24
C ASP A 197 15.98 -5.03 -18.06
N MET A 198 14.77 -4.58 -18.37
CA MET A 198 13.89 -3.96 -17.41
C MET A 198 13.13 -4.99 -16.57
N LEU A 199 13.01 -4.72 -15.27
CA LEU A 199 12.18 -5.52 -14.38
C LEU A 199 10.71 -5.15 -14.61
N ASP A 200 9.88 -6.16 -14.89
CA ASP A 200 8.44 -6.02 -15.10
C ASP A 200 7.65 -7.06 -14.29
N ALA A 201 6.33 -6.98 -14.37
CA ALA A 201 5.44 -7.98 -13.80
C ALA A 201 5.71 -9.35 -14.44
N GLU A 202 5.71 -10.40 -13.62
CA GLU A 202 5.83 -11.77 -14.13
C GLU A 202 4.59 -12.13 -14.96
N LYS A 203 4.81 -12.95 -15.99
CA LYS A 203 3.71 -13.56 -16.73
C LYS A 203 2.96 -14.53 -15.81
N SER A 204 1.67 -14.38 -15.71
CA SER A 204 0.78 -15.23 -14.92
C SER A 204 -0.53 -15.46 -15.67
N GLU A 205 -1.38 -16.34 -15.17
CA GLU A 205 -2.75 -16.52 -15.68
C GLU A 205 -3.58 -15.25 -15.51
N ASN A 206 -3.29 -14.47 -14.48
CA ASN A 206 -3.93 -13.17 -14.24
C ASN A 206 -3.29 -12.06 -15.08
N ILE A 207 -4.12 -11.17 -15.61
CA ILE A 207 -3.69 -9.99 -16.34
C ILE A 207 -3.21 -8.94 -15.34
N ILE A 208 -1.89 -8.81 -15.17
CA ILE A 208 -1.27 -7.82 -14.30
C ILE A 208 -0.99 -6.55 -15.09
N LYS A 209 -1.52 -5.42 -14.63
CA LYS A 209 -1.23 -4.09 -15.17
C LYS A 209 -0.45 -3.28 -14.12
N PRO A 210 0.89 -3.31 -14.17
CA PRO A 210 1.72 -2.52 -13.28
C PRO A 210 1.60 -1.03 -13.59
N VAL A 211 2.04 -0.22 -12.62
CA VAL A 211 2.36 1.20 -12.85
C VAL A 211 3.85 1.40 -12.64
N ARG A 212 4.45 2.36 -13.35
CA ARG A 212 5.91 2.57 -13.28
C ARG A 212 6.25 3.60 -12.21
N PHE A 213 6.23 3.17 -10.94
CA PHE A 213 6.69 4.03 -9.84
C PHE A 213 8.18 4.35 -9.99
N ARG A 214 8.96 3.36 -10.39
CA ARG A 214 10.37 3.47 -10.82
C ARG A 214 10.58 2.60 -12.05
N ALA A 215 11.48 2.99 -12.93
CA ALA A 215 12.05 2.10 -13.93
C ALA A 215 13.18 1.32 -13.24
N LEU A 216 13.03 0.01 -13.13
CA LEU A 216 14.01 -0.87 -12.52
C LEU A 216 14.70 -1.67 -13.60
N MET A 217 16.01 -1.68 -13.56
CA MET A 217 16.86 -2.48 -14.45
C MET A 217 17.42 -3.67 -13.66
N LYS A 218 17.39 -4.84 -14.27
CA LYS A 218 18.10 -6.01 -13.72
C LYS A 218 19.59 -5.80 -13.96
N THR A 219 20.37 -6.07 -12.93
CA THR A 219 21.83 -6.11 -13.01
C THR A 219 22.30 -7.55 -12.82
N SER A 220 23.29 -7.96 -13.62
CA SER A 220 23.98 -9.25 -13.47
C SER A 220 24.73 -9.34 -12.15
#